data_23023b0adee722705f2098d785a0fe25
#
_entry.id   23023b0adee722705f2098d785a0fe25
#
_cell.length_a   1.000
_cell.length_b   1.000
_cell.length_c   1.000
_cell.angle_alpha   90.00
_cell.angle_beta   90.00
_cell.angle_gamma   90.00
#
_symmetry.space_group_name_H-M   'P 1'
#
loop_
_entity.id
_entity.type
_entity.pdbx_description
1 polymer ?
#
loop_
_entity_poly.entity_id
_entity_poly.type
_entity_poly.pdbx_seq_one_letter_code
_entity_poly.pdbx_strand_id
1 'polypeptide(L)'
;MNTELTELVFILDRSGSMGGLESDTIGGFNGMIAKQKAQGKKVNVTTILFDDEVDIIHDRFPVEIIEPLTEKEYFVRGCTALLDAVGTAIEKMENVQKHLPEDHRAGKIIFVITTDGLENSSEHFTQEQIRRKIEAKKERGWEFLFLGANIDAGREAEKIGIARNRSVTYENDSKGVELNFKAVGRAISKAVESDAVMDFMDEHWADEIQAYKEGKK
;
A
#
# COMPACT_ATOMS: atom_id res chain seq x y z
N MET A 1 6.08 19.03 -13.12
CA MET A 1 5.89 17.64 -12.63
C MET A 1 6.09 16.66 -13.77
N ASN A 2 6.71 15.52 -13.52
CA ASN A 2 6.87 14.43 -14.50
C ASN A 2 5.61 13.54 -14.48
N THR A 3 4.70 13.77 -15.42
CA THR A 3 3.42 13.05 -15.51
C THR A 3 3.58 11.56 -15.82
N GLU A 4 4.73 11.16 -16.39
CA GLU A 4 5.04 9.76 -16.68
C GLU A 4 5.58 8.97 -15.48
N LEU A 5 6.05 9.67 -14.42
CA LEU A 5 6.62 9.02 -13.25
C LEU A 5 5.57 8.77 -12.19
N THR A 6 5.49 7.53 -11.73
CA THR A 6 4.65 7.11 -10.60
C THR A 6 5.53 6.70 -9.43
N GLU A 7 5.25 7.19 -8.23
CA GLU A 7 5.78 6.68 -6.96
C GLU A 7 4.76 5.70 -6.36
N LEU A 8 5.15 4.45 -6.20
CA LEU A 8 4.40 3.43 -5.48
C LEU A 8 5.01 3.22 -4.09
N VAL A 9 4.21 3.40 -3.06
CA VAL A 9 4.63 3.22 -1.67
C VAL A 9 3.82 2.08 -1.06
N PHE A 10 4.49 0.96 -0.81
CA PHE A 10 3.91 -0.19 -0.12
C PHE A 10 4.25 -0.13 1.36
N ILE A 11 3.23 -0.28 2.20
CA ILE A 11 3.33 -0.37 3.66
C ILE A 11 2.73 -1.72 4.03
N LEU A 12 3.58 -2.71 4.30
CA LEU A 12 3.21 -4.10 4.50
C LEU A 12 3.39 -4.49 5.96
N ASP A 13 2.31 -4.91 6.56
CA ASP A 13 2.30 -5.47 7.91
C ASP A 13 3.06 -6.80 7.93
N ARG A 14 3.98 -6.95 8.89
CA ARG A 14 4.64 -8.20 9.23
C ARG A 14 4.50 -8.51 10.72
N SER A 15 3.48 -7.95 11.39
CA SER A 15 3.19 -8.26 12.79
C SER A 15 2.82 -9.73 12.99
N GLY A 16 2.84 -10.17 14.25
CA GLY A 16 2.64 -11.58 14.58
C GLY A 16 1.33 -12.19 14.08
N SER A 17 0.29 -11.40 13.84
CA SER A 17 -1.00 -11.84 13.27
C SER A 17 -0.88 -12.30 11.81
N MET A 18 0.12 -11.81 11.05
CA MET A 18 0.40 -12.26 9.68
C MET A 18 1.02 -13.67 9.61
N GLY A 19 1.24 -14.33 10.75
CA GLY A 19 1.85 -15.67 10.83
C GLY A 19 1.07 -16.73 10.04
N GLY A 20 1.82 -17.47 9.20
CA GLY A 20 1.28 -18.49 8.31
C GLY A 20 0.88 -17.99 6.91
N LEU A 21 1.00 -16.67 6.65
CA LEU A 21 0.73 -16.04 5.36
C LEU A 21 1.98 -15.42 4.72
N GLU A 22 3.16 -15.67 5.29
CA GLU A 22 4.42 -15.08 4.82
C GLU A 22 4.68 -15.42 3.35
N SER A 23 4.57 -16.68 2.97
CA SER A 23 4.80 -17.13 1.60
C SER A 23 3.78 -16.54 0.61
N ASP A 24 2.52 -16.39 1.04
CA ASP A 24 1.45 -15.83 0.21
C ASP A 24 1.64 -14.32 0.01
N THR A 25 2.04 -13.61 1.07
CA THR A 25 2.34 -12.18 1.02
C THR A 25 3.56 -11.91 0.13
N ILE A 26 4.64 -12.67 0.32
CA ILE A 26 5.84 -12.61 -0.53
C ILE A 26 5.48 -12.89 -2.00
N GLY A 27 4.77 -13.98 -2.26
CA GLY A 27 4.36 -14.36 -3.61
C GLY A 27 3.44 -13.32 -4.27
N GLY A 28 2.48 -12.80 -3.52
CA GLY A 28 1.56 -11.77 -3.98
C GLY A 28 2.26 -10.46 -4.32
N PHE A 29 3.12 -9.98 -3.42
CA PHE A 29 3.94 -8.78 -3.66
C PHE A 29 4.84 -8.95 -4.89
N ASN A 30 5.60 -10.05 -4.97
CA ASN A 30 6.51 -10.32 -6.07
C ASN A 30 5.77 -10.43 -7.42
N GLY A 31 4.61 -11.08 -7.44
CA GLY A 31 3.77 -11.18 -8.63
C GLY A 31 3.25 -9.81 -9.10
N MET A 32 2.88 -8.95 -8.15
CA MET A 32 2.46 -7.59 -8.45
C MET A 32 3.63 -6.74 -9.00
N ILE A 33 4.81 -6.80 -8.40
CA ILE A 33 6.02 -6.11 -8.90
C ILE A 33 6.38 -6.61 -10.30
N ALA A 34 6.38 -7.93 -10.54
CA ALA A 34 6.64 -8.50 -11.85
C ALA A 34 5.69 -7.96 -12.93
N LYS A 35 4.41 -7.78 -12.59
CA LYS A 35 3.41 -7.18 -13.48
C LYS A 35 3.75 -5.73 -13.80
N GLN A 36 4.16 -4.92 -12.82
CA GLN A 36 4.57 -3.53 -13.06
C GLN A 36 5.82 -3.45 -13.94
N LYS A 37 6.81 -4.32 -13.74
CA LYS A 37 7.99 -4.43 -14.62
C LYS A 37 7.59 -4.69 -16.07
N ALA A 38 6.65 -5.61 -16.28
CA ALA A 38 6.19 -5.98 -17.63
C ALA A 38 5.49 -4.85 -18.39
N GLN A 39 4.99 -3.83 -17.70
CA GLN A 39 4.34 -2.67 -18.34
C GLN A 39 5.33 -1.66 -18.94
N GLY A 40 6.60 -1.69 -18.54
CA GLY A 40 7.64 -0.78 -19.06
C GLY A 40 7.38 0.70 -18.80
N LYS A 41 6.62 1.02 -17.76
CA LYS A 41 6.34 2.41 -17.34
C LYS A 41 7.33 2.86 -16.29
N LYS A 42 7.55 4.17 -16.17
CA LYS A 42 8.44 4.76 -15.17
C LYS A 42 7.80 4.70 -13.77
N VAL A 43 8.17 3.72 -13.00
CA VAL A 43 7.65 3.49 -11.65
C VAL A 43 8.80 3.37 -10.67
N ASN A 44 8.82 4.22 -9.63
CA ASN A 44 9.66 4.02 -8.46
C ASN A 44 8.87 3.32 -7.36
N VAL A 45 9.52 2.39 -6.68
CA VAL A 45 8.92 1.63 -5.60
C VAL A 45 9.62 1.92 -4.28
N THR A 46 8.85 2.29 -3.28
CA THR A 46 9.25 2.30 -1.88
C THR A 46 8.50 1.18 -1.17
N THR A 47 9.20 0.29 -0.48
CA THR A 47 8.60 -0.78 0.30
C THR A 47 8.99 -0.63 1.75
N ILE A 48 8.00 -0.51 2.60
CA ILE A 48 8.12 -0.39 4.05
C ILE A 48 7.49 -1.63 4.66
N LEU A 49 8.25 -2.35 5.45
CA LEU A 49 7.75 -3.39 6.32
C LEU A 49 7.58 -2.82 7.72
N PHE A 50 6.52 -3.18 8.40
CA PHE A 50 6.29 -2.72 9.76
C PHE A 50 5.73 -3.81 10.68
N ASP A 51 6.13 -3.71 11.91
CA ASP A 51 5.61 -4.39 13.10
C ASP A 51 5.54 -3.35 14.23
N ASP A 52 6.29 -3.50 15.32
CA ASP A 52 6.61 -2.45 16.30
C ASP A 52 7.80 -1.57 15.84
N GLU A 53 8.48 -1.95 14.75
CA GLU A 53 9.51 -1.17 14.08
C GLU A 53 9.12 -0.88 12.63
N VAL A 54 9.78 0.08 11.99
CA VAL A 54 9.54 0.48 10.60
C VAL A 54 10.82 0.32 9.81
N ASP A 55 10.84 -0.65 8.88
CA ASP A 55 11.98 -0.95 8.02
C ASP A 55 11.70 -0.59 6.56
N ILE A 56 12.55 0.27 5.98
CA ILE A 56 12.48 0.63 4.55
C ILE A 56 13.42 -0.30 3.78
N ILE A 57 12.88 -1.27 3.06
CA ILE A 57 13.66 -2.25 2.30
C ILE A 57 13.90 -1.85 0.85
N HIS A 58 13.00 -1.07 0.26
CA HIS A 58 13.23 -0.41 -1.02
C HIS A 58 12.97 1.08 -0.84
N ASP A 59 13.90 1.92 -1.27
CA ASP A 59 13.80 3.37 -1.18
C ASP A 59 13.81 4.00 -2.57
N ARG A 60 12.61 4.13 -3.15
CA ARG A 60 12.41 4.71 -4.48
C ARG A 60 13.25 4.03 -5.57
N PHE A 61 13.38 2.72 -5.50
CA PHE A 61 14.07 1.98 -6.55
C PHE A 61 13.21 1.94 -7.82
N PRO A 62 13.80 2.17 -9.00
CA PRO A 62 13.10 1.88 -10.25
C PRO A 62 12.56 0.45 -10.22
N VAL A 63 11.31 0.25 -10.65
CA VAL A 63 10.64 -1.06 -10.55
C VAL A 63 11.44 -2.17 -11.24
N GLU A 64 12.17 -1.83 -12.30
CA GLU A 64 12.96 -2.77 -13.10
C GLU A 64 14.04 -3.49 -12.29
N ILE A 65 14.62 -2.80 -11.29
CA ILE A 65 15.73 -3.33 -10.48
C ILE A 65 15.30 -3.90 -9.13
N ILE A 66 14.01 -3.89 -8.79
CA ILE A 66 13.50 -4.49 -7.54
C ILE A 66 13.78 -5.98 -7.56
N GLU A 67 14.54 -6.46 -6.60
CA GLU A 67 14.72 -7.89 -6.38
C GLU A 67 13.47 -8.50 -5.71
N PRO A 68 13.16 -9.77 -5.94
CA PRO A 68 12.05 -10.42 -5.27
C PRO A 68 12.20 -10.40 -3.75
N LEU A 69 11.13 -10.08 -3.05
CA LEU A 69 11.04 -10.21 -1.59
C LEU A 69 11.18 -11.69 -1.22
N THR A 70 11.92 -11.97 -0.16
CA THR A 70 12.14 -13.33 0.36
C THR A 70 11.85 -13.41 1.86
N GLU A 71 11.89 -14.61 2.42
CA GLU A 71 11.78 -14.83 3.88
C GLU A 71 12.90 -14.18 4.71
N LYS A 72 13.95 -13.69 4.06
CA LYS A 72 15.02 -12.94 4.76
C LYS A 72 14.58 -11.53 5.11
N GLU A 73 13.81 -10.89 4.23
CA GLU A 73 13.29 -9.54 4.41
C GLU A 73 11.92 -9.57 5.09
N TYR A 74 11.03 -10.47 4.65
CA TYR A 74 9.67 -10.57 5.17
C TYR A 74 9.52 -11.80 6.08
N PHE A 75 9.53 -11.57 7.37
CA PHE A 75 9.26 -12.54 8.43
C PHE A 75 8.42 -11.87 9.52
N VAL A 76 7.52 -12.61 10.13
CA VAL A 76 6.58 -12.05 11.11
C VAL A 76 7.22 -11.91 12.50
N ARG A 77 6.90 -10.80 13.17
CA ARG A 77 7.31 -10.51 14.56
C ARG A 77 6.48 -9.34 15.13
N GLY A 78 6.60 -9.13 16.44
CA GLY A 78 6.16 -7.89 17.08
C GLY A 78 4.65 -7.60 17.06
N CYS A 79 4.34 -6.32 17.31
CA CYS A 79 3.00 -5.74 17.36
C CYS A 79 2.71 -4.93 16.08
N THR A 80 1.67 -4.08 16.07
CA THR A 80 1.20 -3.37 14.86
C THR A 80 1.29 -1.86 15.07
N ALA A 81 2.42 -1.23 14.70
CA ALA A 81 2.62 0.23 14.73
C ALA A 81 2.22 0.87 13.38
N LEU A 82 0.97 0.70 12.99
CA LEU A 82 0.44 1.15 11.68
C LEU A 82 0.56 2.66 11.49
N LEU A 83 0.23 3.47 12.52
CA LEU A 83 0.26 4.92 12.39
C LEU A 83 1.68 5.44 12.20
N ASP A 84 2.66 4.82 12.88
CA ASP A 84 4.08 5.17 12.75
C ASP A 84 4.61 4.82 11.36
N ALA A 85 4.23 3.66 10.81
CA ALA A 85 4.58 3.25 9.45
C ALA A 85 4.01 4.21 8.40
N VAL A 86 2.72 4.53 8.49
CA VAL A 86 2.03 5.44 7.56
C VAL A 86 2.60 6.86 7.68
N GLY A 87 2.81 7.35 8.91
CA GLY A 87 3.37 8.69 9.16
C GLY A 87 4.76 8.84 8.58
N THR A 88 5.65 7.88 8.87
CA THR A 88 7.02 7.83 8.34
C THR A 88 7.03 7.81 6.81
N ALA A 89 6.19 6.99 6.19
CA ALA A 89 6.08 6.89 4.74
C ALA A 89 5.63 8.23 4.09
N ILE A 90 4.62 8.89 4.68
CA ILE A 90 4.12 10.18 4.18
C ILE A 90 5.20 11.26 4.31
N GLU A 91 5.86 11.38 5.47
CA GLU A 91 6.90 12.38 5.70
C GLU A 91 8.10 12.17 4.77
N LYS A 92 8.52 10.92 4.60
CA LYS A 92 9.58 10.57 3.65
C LYS A 92 9.22 11.01 2.23
N MET A 93 8.07 10.62 1.72
CA MET A 93 7.65 10.96 0.37
C MET A 93 7.44 12.48 0.20
N GLU A 94 6.90 13.17 1.19
CA GLU A 94 6.78 14.62 1.20
C GLU A 94 8.14 15.31 1.08
N ASN A 95 9.10 14.87 1.87
CA ASN A 95 10.47 15.41 1.82
C ASN A 95 11.12 15.18 0.46
N VAL A 96 10.94 14.00 -0.13
CA VAL A 96 11.42 13.69 -1.47
C VAL A 96 10.82 14.67 -2.49
N GLN A 97 9.49 14.77 -2.56
CA GLN A 97 8.81 15.62 -3.53
C GLN A 97 9.15 17.11 -3.34
N LYS A 98 9.36 17.56 -2.10
CA LYS A 98 9.73 18.94 -1.79
C LYS A 98 11.12 19.32 -2.30
N HIS A 99 12.08 18.41 -2.20
CA HIS A 99 13.49 18.70 -2.53
C HIS A 99 13.87 18.35 -3.98
N LEU A 100 13.05 17.61 -4.70
CA LEU A 100 13.25 17.35 -6.12
C LEU A 100 12.93 18.59 -6.96
N PRO A 101 13.71 18.85 -8.06
CA PRO A 101 13.32 19.79 -9.10
C PRO A 101 11.91 19.45 -9.63
N GLU A 102 11.18 20.44 -10.09
CA GLU A 102 9.76 20.27 -10.47
C GLU A 102 9.55 19.23 -11.58
N ASP A 103 10.44 19.18 -12.55
CA ASP A 103 10.45 18.25 -13.68
C ASP A 103 10.81 16.80 -13.29
N HIS A 104 11.34 16.60 -12.08
CA HIS A 104 11.66 15.29 -11.50
C HIS A 104 10.62 14.81 -10.46
N ARG A 105 9.68 15.69 -10.08
CA ARG A 105 8.62 15.30 -9.15
C ARG A 105 7.63 14.37 -9.85
N ALA A 106 7.24 13.31 -9.15
CA ALA A 106 6.26 12.37 -9.69
C ALA A 106 4.91 13.05 -9.94
N GLY A 107 4.30 12.70 -11.05
CA GLY A 107 2.93 13.11 -11.38
C GLY A 107 1.88 12.32 -10.62
N LYS A 108 2.23 11.09 -10.18
CA LYS A 108 1.35 10.19 -9.43
C LYS A 108 2.07 9.63 -8.21
N ILE A 109 1.37 9.60 -7.08
CA ILE A 109 1.88 9.03 -5.82
C ILE A 109 0.77 8.18 -5.22
N ILE A 110 1.03 6.88 -5.10
CA ILE A 110 0.05 5.89 -4.68
C ILE A 110 0.59 5.13 -3.48
N PHE A 111 -0.16 5.16 -2.39
CA PHE A 111 0.11 4.38 -1.18
C PHE A 111 -0.77 3.14 -1.14
N VAL A 112 -0.18 2.01 -0.82
CA VAL A 112 -0.87 0.74 -0.60
C VAL A 112 -0.53 0.24 0.79
N ILE A 113 -1.52 0.25 1.67
CA ILE A 113 -1.39 -0.14 3.07
C ILE A 113 -2.07 -1.49 3.23
N THR A 114 -1.34 -2.49 3.72
CA THR A 114 -1.87 -3.84 3.98
C THR A 114 -1.63 -4.21 5.43
N THR A 115 -2.67 -4.60 6.15
CA THR A 115 -2.61 -5.03 7.55
C THR A 115 -3.68 -6.08 7.85
N ASP A 116 -3.45 -6.96 8.81
CA ASP A 116 -4.44 -7.89 9.35
C ASP A 116 -4.76 -7.61 10.83
N GLY A 117 -4.12 -6.60 11.39
CA GLY A 117 -4.26 -6.20 12.79
C GLY A 117 -4.83 -4.79 12.98
N LEU A 118 -5.32 -4.55 14.18
CA LEU A 118 -5.64 -3.19 14.64
C LEU A 118 -4.38 -2.51 15.14
N GLU A 119 -4.30 -1.19 14.92
CA GLU A 119 -3.27 -0.34 15.52
C GLU A 119 -3.17 -0.56 17.04
N ASN A 120 -2.00 -0.85 17.55
CA ASN A 120 -1.81 -1.15 18.99
C ASN A 120 -0.46 -0.77 19.58
N SER A 121 0.50 -0.25 18.78
CA SER A 121 1.86 0.00 19.27
C SER A 121 2.55 1.26 18.74
N SER A 122 1.86 2.12 18.00
CA SER A 122 2.46 3.38 17.53
C SER A 122 2.74 4.34 18.69
N GLU A 123 3.93 4.94 18.68
CA GLU A 123 4.41 5.86 19.71
C GLU A 123 4.62 7.29 19.19
N HIS A 124 4.84 7.45 17.87
CA HIS A 124 5.26 8.73 17.27
C HIS A 124 4.10 9.50 16.63
N PHE A 125 3.11 8.81 16.10
CA PHE A 125 1.97 9.44 15.43
C PHE A 125 0.64 9.04 16.06
N THR A 126 -0.23 10.02 16.24
CA THR A 126 -1.62 9.80 16.63
C THR A 126 -2.51 9.63 15.40
N GLN A 127 -3.65 8.97 15.58
CA GLN A 127 -4.66 8.79 14.53
C GLN A 127 -5.07 10.13 13.89
N GLU A 128 -5.27 11.18 14.69
CA GLU A 128 -5.66 12.50 14.20
C GLU A 128 -4.56 13.17 13.37
N GLN A 129 -3.28 12.99 13.74
CA GLN A 129 -2.15 13.49 12.94
C GLN A 129 -2.09 12.79 11.58
N ILE A 130 -2.24 11.45 11.55
CA ILE A 130 -2.25 10.70 10.29
C ILE A 130 -3.42 11.10 9.42
N ARG A 131 -4.63 11.23 9.99
CA ARG A 131 -5.80 11.68 9.27
C ARG A 131 -5.57 13.03 8.57
N ARG A 132 -5.07 14.03 9.29
CA ARG A 132 -4.76 15.35 8.72
C ARG A 132 -3.71 15.28 7.61
N LYS A 133 -2.67 14.45 7.81
CA LYS A 133 -1.65 14.24 6.79
C LYS A 133 -2.25 13.64 5.51
N ILE A 134 -3.03 12.57 5.62
CA ILE A 134 -3.67 11.91 4.48
C ILE A 134 -4.62 12.87 3.76
N GLU A 135 -5.52 13.57 4.48
CA GLU A 135 -6.44 14.54 3.89
C GLU A 135 -5.70 15.63 3.11
N ALA A 136 -4.65 16.22 3.70
CA ALA A 136 -3.83 17.24 3.01
C ALA A 136 -3.08 16.70 1.78
N LYS A 137 -2.70 15.42 1.75
CA LYS A 137 -2.04 14.81 0.58
C LYS A 137 -3.04 14.44 -0.51
N LYS A 138 -4.23 13.99 -0.14
CA LYS A 138 -5.34 13.76 -1.10
C LYS A 138 -5.70 15.04 -1.87
N GLU A 139 -5.73 16.19 -1.21
CA GLU A 139 -5.93 17.49 -1.88
C GLU A 139 -4.82 17.81 -2.91
N ARG A 140 -3.65 17.17 -2.79
CA ARG A 140 -2.54 17.27 -3.74
C ARG A 140 -2.49 16.14 -4.77
N GLY A 141 -3.54 15.32 -4.85
CA GLY A 141 -3.65 14.22 -5.79
C GLY A 141 -2.90 12.94 -5.39
N TRP A 142 -2.52 12.78 -4.11
CA TRP A 142 -2.01 11.50 -3.64
C TRP A 142 -3.14 10.53 -3.40
N GLU A 143 -2.93 9.27 -3.75
CA GLU A 143 -3.92 8.21 -3.57
C GLU A 143 -3.48 7.24 -2.46
N PHE A 144 -4.47 6.76 -1.70
CA PHE A 144 -4.26 5.83 -0.60
C PHE A 144 -5.24 4.67 -0.71
N LEU A 145 -4.71 3.44 -0.72
CA LEU A 145 -5.46 2.19 -0.66
C LEU A 145 -5.23 1.53 0.68
N PHE A 146 -6.29 1.05 1.30
CA PHE A 146 -6.24 0.36 2.58
C PHE A 146 -6.84 -1.04 2.47
N LEU A 147 -6.04 -2.06 2.76
CA LEU A 147 -6.39 -3.46 2.63
C LEU A 147 -6.28 -4.11 4.00
N GLY A 148 -7.41 -4.47 4.57
CA GLY A 148 -7.50 -5.04 5.90
C GLY A 148 -7.94 -6.49 5.87
N ALA A 149 -7.19 -7.40 6.49
CA ALA A 149 -7.67 -8.76 6.74
C ALA A 149 -8.31 -8.85 8.13
N ASN A 150 -9.35 -9.65 8.27
CA ASN A 150 -10.01 -9.92 9.56
C ASN A 150 -10.51 -8.70 10.35
N ILE A 151 -10.45 -7.51 9.77
CA ILE A 151 -10.91 -6.25 10.37
C ILE A 151 -11.95 -5.58 9.49
N ASP A 152 -12.72 -4.64 10.02
CA ASP A 152 -13.53 -3.73 9.19
C ASP A 152 -12.60 -2.69 8.56
N ALA A 153 -11.99 -3.06 7.41
CA ALA A 153 -11.05 -2.20 6.71
C ALA A 153 -11.65 -0.84 6.36
N GLY A 154 -12.94 -0.78 6.02
CA GLY A 154 -13.64 0.48 5.74
C GLY A 154 -13.65 1.41 6.93
N ARG A 155 -13.97 0.88 8.11
CA ARG A 155 -14.00 1.66 9.35
C ARG A 155 -12.59 2.11 9.78
N GLU A 156 -11.61 1.22 9.69
CA GLU A 156 -10.23 1.57 10.08
C GLU A 156 -9.63 2.60 9.11
N ALA A 157 -9.87 2.45 7.80
CA ALA A 157 -9.47 3.42 6.78
C ALA A 157 -10.09 4.83 7.04
N GLU A 158 -11.40 4.88 7.32
CA GLU A 158 -12.10 6.15 7.61
C GLU A 158 -11.53 6.87 8.83
N LYS A 159 -11.08 6.15 9.85
CA LYS A 159 -10.45 6.74 11.04
C LYS A 159 -9.20 7.55 10.69
N ILE A 160 -8.44 7.11 9.69
CA ILE A 160 -7.21 7.76 9.23
C ILE A 160 -7.40 8.62 7.97
N GLY A 161 -8.64 8.88 7.55
CA GLY A 161 -8.95 9.80 6.44
C GLY A 161 -8.96 9.16 5.05
N ILE A 162 -8.90 7.83 4.94
CA ILE A 162 -9.04 7.10 3.68
C ILE A 162 -10.52 6.76 3.47
N ALA A 163 -11.05 7.05 2.29
CA ALA A 163 -12.46 6.80 1.98
C ALA A 163 -12.76 5.29 1.88
N ARG A 164 -13.97 4.89 2.27
CA ARG A 164 -14.40 3.49 2.27
C ARG A 164 -14.27 2.80 0.89
N ASN A 165 -14.51 3.51 -0.20
CA ASN A 165 -14.34 2.99 -1.55
C ASN A 165 -12.85 2.82 -1.97
N ARG A 166 -11.90 3.27 -1.15
CA ARG A 166 -10.45 3.05 -1.27
C ARG A 166 -9.95 1.99 -0.28
N SER A 167 -10.87 1.26 0.32
CA SER A 167 -10.54 0.19 1.26
C SER A 167 -11.29 -1.10 0.93
N VAL A 168 -10.71 -2.22 1.29
CA VAL A 168 -11.35 -3.53 1.17
C VAL A 168 -10.94 -4.45 2.31
N THR A 169 -11.91 -5.20 2.83
CA THR A 169 -11.65 -6.30 3.75
C THR A 169 -11.48 -7.59 2.96
N TYR A 170 -10.33 -8.25 3.11
CA TYR A 170 -10.08 -9.56 2.52
C TYR A 170 -10.01 -10.67 3.57
N GLU A 171 -10.15 -11.92 3.15
CA GLU A 171 -10.01 -13.08 4.03
C GLU A 171 -8.54 -13.38 4.29
N ASN A 172 -8.18 -13.67 5.55
CA ASN A 172 -6.82 -13.99 5.96
C ASN A 172 -6.48 -15.46 5.67
N ASP A 173 -6.48 -15.80 4.38
CA ASP A 173 -6.05 -17.09 3.86
C ASP A 173 -5.34 -16.90 2.52
N SER A 174 -4.65 -17.96 2.04
CA SER A 174 -3.87 -17.93 0.79
C SER A 174 -4.65 -17.37 -0.40
N LYS A 175 -5.93 -17.74 -0.52
CA LYS A 175 -6.77 -17.26 -1.63
C LYS A 175 -7.17 -15.79 -1.48
N GLY A 176 -7.50 -15.37 -0.27
CA GLY A 176 -7.79 -13.94 0.03
C GLY A 176 -6.59 -13.07 -0.24
N VAL A 177 -5.41 -13.47 0.20
CA VAL A 177 -4.14 -12.75 -0.07
C VAL A 177 -3.85 -12.69 -1.58
N GLU A 178 -3.98 -13.80 -2.32
CA GLU A 178 -3.81 -13.83 -3.78
C GLU A 178 -4.75 -12.84 -4.49
N LEU A 179 -6.05 -12.89 -4.16
CA LEU A 179 -7.06 -12.02 -4.77
C LEU A 179 -6.80 -10.55 -4.43
N ASN A 180 -6.36 -10.26 -3.21
CA ASN A 180 -6.00 -8.93 -2.75
C ASN A 180 -4.87 -8.33 -3.62
N PHE A 181 -3.72 -8.99 -3.71
CA PHE A 181 -2.59 -8.51 -4.52
C PHE A 181 -2.93 -8.44 -6.02
N LYS A 182 -3.75 -9.37 -6.53
CA LYS A 182 -4.23 -9.34 -7.91
C LYS A 182 -5.11 -8.12 -8.21
N ALA A 183 -6.04 -7.79 -7.32
CA ALA A 183 -6.93 -6.64 -7.47
C ALA A 183 -6.16 -5.32 -7.38
N VAL A 184 -5.28 -5.18 -6.38
CA VAL A 184 -4.39 -4.03 -6.21
C VAL A 184 -3.48 -3.87 -7.43
N GLY A 185 -2.85 -4.96 -7.90
CA GLY A 185 -1.99 -4.94 -9.07
C GLY A 185 -2.71 -4.48 -10.35
N ARG A 186 -4.02 -4.80 -10.50
CA ARG A 186 -4.85 -4.28 -11.61
C ARG A 186 -5.14 -2.79 -11.44
N ALA A 187 -5.50 -2.36 -10.22
CA ALA A 187 -5.77 -0.97 -9.92
C ALA A 187 -4.55 -0.08 -10.17
N ILE A 188 -3.38 -0.50 -9.68
CA ILE A 188 -2.11 0.20 -9.92
C ILE A 188 -1.81 0.26 -11.44
N SER A 189 -1.99 -0.85 -12.16
CA SER A 189 -1.74 -0.90 -13.61
C SER A 189 -2.58 0.13 -14.36
N LYS A 190 -3.87 0.22 -14.06
CA LYS A 190 -4.75 1.26 -14.62
C LYS A 190 -4.29 2.67 -14.25
N ALA A 191 -3.89 2.88 -12.98
CA ALA A 191 -3.41 4.16 -12.51
C ALA A 191 -2.13 4.62 -13.25
N VAL A 192 -1.21 3.70 -13.47
CA VAL A 192 0.06 3.98 -14.17
C VAL A 192 -0.17 4.28 -15.65
N GLU A 193 -1.14 3.62 -16.28
CA GLU A 193 -1.50 3.83 -17.68
C GLU A 193 -2.34 5.08 -17.94
N SER A 194 -3.15 5.52 -16.98
CA SER A 194 -4.06 6.65 -17.13
C SER A 194 -3.32 7.98 -17.09
N ASP A 195 -3.68 8.93 -17.94
CA ASP A 195 -3.18 10.31 -17.87
C ASP A 195 -3.86 11.14 -16.75
N ALA A 196 -4.99 10.66 -16.21
CA ALA A 196 -5.74 11.33 -15.15
C ALA A 196 -5.61 10.59 -13.82
N VAL A 197 -5.13 11.28 -12.77
CA VAL A 197 -4.90 10.71 -11.43
C VAL A 197 -6.20 10.30 -10.73
N MET A 198 -7.35 10.87 -11.07
CA MET A 198 -8.60 10.70 -10.31
C MET A 198 -9.52 9.56 -10.79
N ASP A 199 -9.28 8.95 -11.95
CA ASP A 199 -10.24 8.05 -12.60
C ASP A 199 -9.82 6.57 -12.66
N PHE A 200 -8.71 6.20 -12.00
CA PHE A 200 -8.14 4.86 -12.18
C PHE A 200 -8.77 3.76 -11.32
N MET A 201 -9.46 4.11 -10.26
CA MET A 201 -10.17 3.15 -9.43
C MET A 201 -11.64 3.16 -9.83
N ASP A 202 -12.02 2.25 -10.71
CA ASP A 202 -13.45 2.01 -10.90
C ASP A 202 -14.08 1.49 -9.59
N GLU A 203 -15.38 1.65 -9.44
CA GLU A 203 -16.13 1.23 -8.24
C GLU A 203 -16.03 -0.29 -7.99
N HIS A 204 -15.60 -1.05 -8.99
CA HIS A 204 -15.56 -2.52 -9.02
C HIS A 204 -14.17 -3.12 -8.81
N TRP A 205 -13.16 -2.31 -8.44
CA TRP A 205 -11.78 -2.79 -8.31
C TRP A 205 -11.61 -3.95 -7.31
N ALA A 206 -12.47 -4.02 -6.30
CA ALA A 206 -12.44 -4.99 -5.20
C ALA A 206 -13.53 -6.08 -5.28
N ASP A 207 -14.34 -6.13 -6.33
CA ASP A 207 -15.49 -7.03 -6.44
C ASP A 207 -15.13 -8.51 -6.28
N GLU A 208 -14.01 -8.96 -6.85
CA GLU A 208 -13.55 -10.35 -6.70
C GLU A 208 -13.20 -10.70 -5.25
N ILE A 209 -12.66 -9.73 -4.49
CA ILE A 209 -12.34 -9.90 -3.07
C ILE A 209 -13.64 -10.01 -2.25
N GLN A 210 -14.58 -9.12 -2.52
CA GLN A 210 -15.88 -9.09 -1.82
C GLN A 210 -16.69 -10.35 -2.11
N ALA A 211 -16.77 -10.78 -3.36
CA ALA A 211 -17.47 -12.00 -3.75
C ALA A 211 -16.87 -13.25 -3.08
N TYR A 212 -15.55 -13.34 -2.97
CA TYR A 212 -14.90 -14.44 -2.28
C TYR A 212 -15.24 -14.46 -0.79
N LYS A 213 -15.22 -13.30 -0.13
CA LYS A 213 -15.60 -13.17 1.28
C LYS A 213 -17.06 -13.52 1.54
N GLU A 214 -17.98 -13.11 0.66
CA GLU A 214 -19.41 -13.42 0.78
C GLU A 214 -19.72 -14.90 0.57
N GLY A 215 -18.97 -15.56 -0.32
CA GLY A 215 -19.11 -17.01 -0.58
C GLY A 215 -18.62 -17.91 0.55
N LYS A 216 -17.95 -17.36 1.57
CA LYS A 216 -17.51 -18.07 2.78
C LYS A 216 -18.48 -17.94 3.97
N LYS A 217 -19.46 -17.06 3.91
CA LYS A 217 -20.52 -16.92 4.92
C LYS A 217 -21.64 -17.93 4.67
#